data_3273ab4bcea4434f414518e883c91cef
#
_entry.id   3273ab4bcea4434f414518e883c91cef
#
_cell.length_a   1.000
_cell.length_b   1.000
_cell.length_c   1.000
_cell.angle_alpha   90.00
_cell.angle_beta   90.00
_cell.angle_gamma   90.00
#
_symmetry.space_group_name_H-M   'P 1'
#
loop_
_entity.id
_entity.type
_entity.pdbx_description
1 polymer ?
#
loop_
_entity_poly.entity_id
_entity_poly.type
_entity_poly.pdbx_seq_one_letter_code
_entity_poly.pdbx_strand_id
1 'polypeptide(L)'
;PARVLGFVIQGMAEQPVDTVTEVPVAVVGAGPAGLMLAHRLARAGVDTVAIDIRSREEIEITQRAGVIEADAARDLIELGVSDRILRDGFEHEGVDLRFGGRSHRIDFQAQVGESVWLYPQTDVFIDLADARARDGGTVHFGVRDTEVVGETTERPIVRFTAADGTRHEIRARYVVGSDGSRSICRNLVPADQRTQFFREYPF
;
A
#
# COMPACT_ATOMS: atom_id res chain seq x y z
N PRO A 1 -29.68 48.26 1.60
CA PRO A 1 -30.09 46.91 1.94
C PRO A 1 -29.33 45.91 1.06
N ALA A 2 -28.37 45.17 1.68
CA ALA A 2 -27.59 44.15 1.02
C ALA A 2 -28.47 42.89 0.86
N ARG A 3 -28.63 42.44 -0.37
CA ARG A 3 -29.22 41.14 -0.67
C ARG A 3 -28.16 40.07 -0.40
N VAL A 4 -28.34 39.26 0.63
CA VAL A 4 -27.61 38.02 0.85
C VAL A 4 -28.17 37.00 -0.14
N LEU A 5 -27.39 36.64 -1.17
CA LEU A 5 -27.66 35.46 -2.01
C LEU A 5 -27.32 34.24 -1.14
N GLY A 6 -28.37 33.56 -0.65
CA GLY A 6 -28.22 32.27 -0.03
C GLY A 6 -27.87 31.23 -1.12
N PHE A 7 -26.68 30.69 -1.10
CA PHE A 7 -26.37 29.46 -1.82
C PHE A 7 -27.08 28.32 -1.10
N VAL A 8 -28.08 27.75 -1.74
CA VAL A 8 -28.65 26.46 -1.36
C VAL A 8 -27.61 25.43 -1.77
N ILE A 9 -26.83 24.89 -0.83
CA ILE A 9 -26.08 23.67 -1.02
C ILE A 9 -27.15 22.58 -1.14
N GLN A 10 -27.50 22.18 -2.35
CA GLN A 10 -28.22 20.94 -2.57
C GLN A 10 -27.35 19.83 -1.99
N GLY A 11 -27.79 19.19 -0.91
CA GLY A 11 -27.17 18.02 -0.36
C GLY A 11 -27.01 17.00 -1.48
N MET A 12 -25.78 16.58 -1.75
CA MET A 12 -25.54 15.47 -2.67
C MET A 12 -26.28 14.28 -2.09
N ALA A 13 -27.34 13.86 -2.76
CA ALA A 13 -28.05 12.64 -2.39
C ALA A 13 -27.01 11.51 -2.33
N GLU A 14 -26.95 10.82 -1.21
CA GLU A 14 -26.12 9.62 -1.10
C GLU A 14 -26.53 8.68 -2.23
N GLN A 15 -25.62 8.45 -3.16
CA GLN A 15 -25.91 7.54 -4.26
C GLN A 15 -25.95 6.12 -3.72
N PRO A 16 -26.88 5.28 -4.18
CA PRO A 16 -27.03 3.92 -3.66
C PRO A 16 -25.72 3.13 -3.83
N VAL A 17 -25.44 2.32 -2.83
CA VAL A 17 -24.33 1.36 -2.83
C VAL A 17 -24.85 0.06 -3.43
N ASP A 18 -24.12 -0.49 -4.42
CA ASP A 18 -24.53 -1.71 -5.12
C ASP A 18 -24.10 -2.97 -4.36
N THR A 19 -22.94 -2.91 -3.70
CA THR A 19 -22.34 -4.05 -2.99
C THR A 19 -21.84 -3.64 -1.62
N VAL A 20 -22.21 -4.40 -0.59
CA VAL A 20 -21.71 -4.25 0.78
C VAL A 20 -20.93 -5.50 1.15
N THR A 21 -19.69 -5.31 1.63
CA THR A 21 -18.80 -6.40 2.09
C THR A 21 -18.42 -6.14 3.54
N GLU A 22 -18.48 -7.17 4.39
CA GLU A 22 -18.00 -7.10 5.77
C GLU A 22 -16.73 -7.92 5.91
N VAL A 23 -15.67 -7.29 6.45
CA VAL A 23 -14.36 -7.95 6.69
C VAL A 23 -13.73 -7.44 7.97
N PRO A 24 -12.88 -8.22 8.63
CA PRO A 24 -12.12 -7.72 9.77
C PRO A 24 -11.23 -6.53 9.43
N VAL A 25 -10.56 -6.57 8.27
CA VAL A 25 -9.59 -5.54 7.87
C VAL A 25 -9.78 -5.11 6.41
N ALA A 26 -9.93 -3.81 6.19
CA ALA A 26 -9.84 -3.18 4.88
C ALA A 26 -8.47 -2.51 4.70
N VAL A 27 -7.82 -2.74 3.56
CA VAL A 27 -6.50 -2.17 3.23
C VAL A 27 -6.65 -1.18 2.09
N VAL A 28 -6.38 0.09 2.37
CA VAL A 28 -6.39 1.16 1.36
C VAL A 28 -4.97 1.38 0.85
N GLY A 29 -4.73 1.01 -0.39
CA GLY A 29 -3.44 0.93 -1.05
C GLY A 29 -2.97 -0.53 -1.18
N ALA A 30 -3.04 -1.09 -2.39
CA ALA A 30 -2.58 -2.44 -2.71
C ALA A 30 -1.20 -2.45 -3.39
N GLY A 31 -0.31 -1.55 -2.96
CA GLY A 31 1.11 -1.63 -3.27
C GLY A 31 1.81 -2.76 -2.50
N PRO A 32 3.14 -2.92 -2.61
CA PRO A 32 3.87 -4.00 -1.93
C PRO A 32 3.57 -4.10 -0.43
N ALA A 33 3.54 -2.97 0.28
CA ALA A 33 3.26 -2.96 1.73
C ALA A 33 1.84 -3.45 2.05
N GLY A 34 0.82 -2.94 1.33
CA GLY A 34 -0.58 -3.32 1.56
C GLY A 34 -0.86 -4.77 1.19
N LEU A 35 -0.30 -5.26 0.08
CA LEU A 35 -0.45 -6.65 -0.33
C LEU A 35 0.28 -7.61 0.61
N MET A 36 1.48 -7.26 1.09
CA MET A 36 2.19 -8.07 2.09
C MET A 36 1.41 -8.16 3.39
N LEU A 37 0.87 -7.04 3.88
CA LEU A 37 0.00 -7.05 5.05
C LEU A 37 -1.22 -7.94 4.84
N ALA A 38 -1.94 -7.77 3.72
CA ALA A 38 -3.11 -8.57 3.40
C ALA A 38 -2.77 -10.07 3.30
N HIS A 39 -1.60 -10.41 2.73
CA HIS A 39 -1.14 -11.78 2.65
C HIS A 39 -0.81 -12.37 4.04
N ARG A 40 -0.08 -11.63 4.88
CA ARG A 40 0.23 -12.06 6.26
C ARG A 40 -1.04 -12.27 7.09
N LEU A 41 -2.01 -11.36 6.98
CA LEU A 41 -3.30 -11.48 7.68
C LEU A 41 -4.07 -12.72 7.21
N ALA A 42 -4.11 -12.98 5.91
CA ALA A 42 -4.75 -14.17 5.38
C ALA A 42 -4.09 -15.47 5.86
N ARG A 43 -2.74 -15.50 5.93
CA ARG A 43 -1.99 -16.64 6.52
C ARG A 43 -2.30 -16.83 8.01
N ALA A 44 -2.71 -15.78 8.71
CA ALA A 44 -3.18 -15.82 10.09
C ALA A 44 -4.70 -16.09 10.23
N GLY A 45 -5.40 -16.37 9.12
CA GLY A 45 -6.84 -16.63 9.12
C GLY A 45 -7.70 -15.36 9.27
N VAL A 46 -7.15 -14.19 8.97
CA VAL A 46 -7.88 -12.92 9.01
C VAL A 46 -8.23 -12.48 7.60
N ASP A 47 -9.52 -12.42 7.29
CA ASP A 47 -10.01 -11.98 5.99
C ASP A 47 -9.75 -10.48 5.76
N THR A 48 -9.37 -10.17 4.53
CA THR A 48 -9.06 -8.80 4.11
C THR A 48 -9.60 -8.50 2.72
N VAL A 49 -9.97 -7.23 2.50
CA VAL A 49 -10.15 -6.65 1.17
C VAL A 49 -9.16 -5.52 1.00
N ALA A 50 -8.42 -5.54 -0.09
CA ALA A 50 -7.50 -4.46 -0.44
C ALA A 50 -8.01 -3.70 -1.69
N ILE A 51 -7.71 -2.40 -1.75
CA ILE A 51 -8.06 -1.55 -2.88
C ILE A 51 -6.86 -0.71 -3.33
N ASP A 52 -6.75 -0.41 -4.63
CA ASP A 52 -5.77 0.57 -5.16
C ASP A 52 -6.40 1.38 -6.28
N ILE A 53 -6.10 2.68 -6.29
CA ILE A 53 -6.57 3.61 -7.33
C ILE A 53 -5.96 3.32 -8.71
N ARG A 54 -4.79 2.70 -8.74
CA ARG A 54 -4.14 2.28 -9.98
C ARG A 54 -4.64 0.90 -10.39
N SER A 55 -4.69 0.67 -11.69
CA SER A 55 -4.87 -0.68 -12.19
C SER A 55 -3.63 -1.53 -11.87
N ARG A 56 -3.79 -2.84 -11.85
CA ARG A 56 -2.68 -3.78 -11.68
C ARG A 56 -1.61 -3.54 -12.75
N GLU A 57 -2.03 -3.36 -14.00
CA GLU A 57 -1.18 -3.13 -15.15
C GLU A 57 -0.37 -1.82 -15.02
N GLU A 58 -0.99 -0.73 -14.56
CA GLU A 58 -0.28 0.53 -14.30
C GLU A 58 0.83 0.38 -13.25
N ILE A 59 0.63 -0.48 -12.24
CA ILE A 59 1.65 -0.74 -11.23
C ILE A 59 2.78 -1.59 -11.84
N GLU A 60 2.44 -2.62 -12.60
CA GLU A 60 3.40 -3.55 -13.21
C GLU A 60 4.33 -2.90 -14.24
N ILE A 61 3.85 -1.89 -14.98
CA ILE A 61 4.70 -1.15 -15.93
C ILE A 61 5.51 -0.02 -15.27
N THR A 62 5.21 0.34 -14.01
CA THR A 62 5.92 1.39 -13.29
C THR A 62 7.18 0.81 -12.66
N GLN A 63 8.31 0.96 -13.34
CA GLN A 63 9.59 0.49 -12.82
C GLN A 63 10.00 1.29 -11.58
N ARG A 64 10.36 0.57 -10.55
CA ARG A 64 10.93 1.11 -9.31
C ARG A 64 12.15 0.31 -8.93
N ALA A 65 13.23 1.03 -8.62
CA ALA A 65 14.41 0.40 -8.02
C ALA A 65 14.00 -0.30 -6.72
N GLY A 66 14.62 -1.43 -6.44
CA GLY A 66 14.35 -2.20 -5.25
C GLY A 66 15.63 -2.69 -4.60
N VAL A 67 15.79 -2.32 -3.34
CA VAL A 67 16.69 -2.99 -2.41
C VAL A 67 15.80 -3.55 -1.33
N ILE A 68 15.82 -4.85 -1.16
CA ILE A 68 14.98 -5.59 -0.21
C ILE A 68 15.87 -6.05 0.93
N GLU A 69 15.49 -5.72 2.15
CA GLU A 69 16.17 -6.20 3.35
C GLU A 69 16.00 -7.72 3.50
N ALA A 70 16.96 -8.37 4.16
CA ALA A 70 16.98 -9.83 4.33
C ALA A 70 15.67 -10.36 4.96
N ASP A 71 15.13 -9.66 5.95
CA ASP A 71 13.86 -10.04 6.59
C ASP A 71 12.69 -10.03 5.62
N ALA A 72 12.59 -8.99 4.79
CA ALA A 72 11.53 -8.90 3.78
C ALA A 72 11.68 -9.97 2.68
N ALA A 73 12.92 -10.31 2.30
CA ALA A 73 13.20 -11.40 1.37
C ALA A 73 12.80 -12.76 1.97
N ARG A 74 13.10 -13.00 3.24
CA ARG A 74 12.65 -14.20 3.97
C ARG A 74 11.13 -14.29 4.04
N ASP A 75 10.45 -13.19 4.35
CA ASP A 75 8.99 -13.13 4.38
C ASP A 75 8.36 -13.55 3.06
N LEU A 76 8.90 -13.12 1.91
CA LEU A 76 8.39 -13.54 0.60
C LEU A 76 8.42 -15.06 0.44
N ILE A 77 9.46 -15.71 0.94
CA ILE A 77 9.67 -17.15 0.81
C ILE A 77 8.85 -17.91 1.86
N GLU A 78 9.00 -17.58 3.14
CA GLU A 78 8.42 -18.31 4.26
C GLU A 78 6.90 -18.22 4.32
N LEU A 79 6.33 -17.09 3.89
CA LEU A 79 4.88 -16.91 3.79
C LEU A 79 4.31 -17.54 2.51
N GLY A 80 5.16 -18.12 1.66
CA GLY A 80 4.73 -18.77 0.42
C GLY A 80 4.23 -17.79 -0.63
N VAL A 81 4.75 -16.55 -0.63
CA VAL A 81 4.47 -15.56 -1.68
C VAL A 81 5.13 -16.02 -2.97
N SER A 82 6.46 -16.06 -3.00
CA SER A 82 7.27 -16.47 -4.15
C SER A 82 8.70 -16.77 -3.71
N ASP A 83 9.37 -17.69 -4.42
CA ASP A 83 10.80 -17.96 -4.31
C ASP A 83 11.60 -17.31 -5.46
N ARG A 84 10.94 -16.53 -6.32
CA ARG A 84 11.52 -15.93 -7.52
C ARG A 84 12.72 -15.01 -7.21
N ILE A 85 12.71 -14.37 -6.04
CA ILE A 85 13.82 -13.54 -5.58
C ILE A 85 15.15 -14.31 -5.54
N LEU A 86 15.13 -15.63 -5.27
CA LEU A 86 16.34 -16.47 -5.23
C LEU A 86 16.94 -16.73 -6.61
N ARG A 87 16.13 -16.62 -7.68
CA ARG A 87 16.58 -16.85 -9.06
C ARG A 87 16.90 -15.56 -9.80
N ASP A 88 16.07 -14.54 -9.59
CA ASP A 88 16.05 -13.32 -10.38
C ASP A 88 16.62 -12.13 -9.60
N GLY A 89 16.76 -12.26 -8.28
CA GLY A 89 17.37 -11.28 -7.40
C GLY A 89 18.89 -11.47 -7.28
N PHE A 90 19.58 -10.42 -6.83
CA PHE A 90 21.01 -10.43 -6.57
C PHE A 90 21.28 -10.07 -5.11
N GLU A 91 21.89 -10.99 -4.38
CA GLU A 91 22.31 -10.75 -3.00
C GLU A 91 23.55 -9.85 -2.94
N HIS A 92 23.52 -8.86 -2.07
CA HIS A 92 24.61 -7.91 -1.85
C HIS A 92 24.99 -7.86 -0.38
N GLU A 93 26.25 -8.18 -0.08
CA GLU A 93 26.81 -8.20 1.27
C GLU A 93 27.33 -6.82 1.72
N GLY A 94 27.29 -5.81 0.86
CA GLY A 94 27.80 -4.48 1.19
C GLY A 94 27.73 -3.49 0.02
N VAL A 95 28.19 -2.28 0.27
CA VAL A 95 28.24 -1.18 -0.70
C VAL A 95 29.58 -0.47 -0.65
N ASP A 96 30.10 -0.06 -1.80
CA ASP A 96 31.31 0.74 -1.92
C ASP A 96 30.96 2.21 -2.16
N LEU A 97 31.26 3.05 -1.17
CA LEU A 97 31.16 4.50 -1.30
C LEU A 97 32.45 5.06 -1.92
N ARG A 98 32.32 5.79 -3.02
CA ARG A 98 33.48 6.39 -3.72
C ARG A 98 33.37 7.90 -3.72
N PHE A 99 34.32 8.54 -3.08
CA PHE A 99 34.41 10.02 -3.03
C PHE A 99 35.87 10.47 -2.83
N GLY A 100 36.23 11.61 -3.36
CA GLY A 100 37.58 12.18 -3.22
C GLY A 100 38.71 11.26 -3.72
N GLY A 101 38.45 10.42 -4.73
CA GLY A 101 39.41 9.44 -5.26
C GLY A 101 39.68 8.24 -4.36
N ARG A 102 38.89 8.05 -3.31
CA ARG A 102 38.97 6.93 -2.37
C ARG A 102 37.72 6.07 -2.43
N SER A 103 37.86 4.80 -2.09
CA SER A 103 36.74 3.88 -1.88
C SER A 103 36.66 3.52 -0.41
N HIS A 104 35.44 3.50 0.12
CA HIS A 104 35.13 3.03 1.46
C HIS A 104 34.04 1.97 1.38
N ARG A 105 34.37 0.73 1.74
CA ARG A 105 33.37 -0.37 1.77
C ARG A 105 32.64 -0.36 3.09
N ILE A 106 31.30 -0.40 3.00
CA ILE A 106 30.42 -0.73 4.11
C ILE A 106 30.03 -2.19 3.92
N ASP A 107 30.55 -3.03 4.79
CA ASP A 107 30.31 -4.47 4.80
C ASP A 107 29.12 -4.77 5.71
N PHE A 108 27.99 -5.16 5.13
CA PHE A 108 26.76 -5.42 5.86
C PHE A 108 26.88 -6.67 6.72
N GLN A 109 27.52 -7.73 6.21
CA GLN A 109 27.74 -8.97 6.96
C GLN A 109 28.57 -8.73 8.22
N ALA A 110 29.66 -7.95 8.10
CA ALA A 110 30.52 -7.65 9.23
C ALA A 110 29.84 -6.74 10.28
N GLN A 111 28.92 -5.85 9.85
CA GLN A 111 28.29 -4.89 10.75
C GLN A 111 27.01 -5.40 11.41
N VAL A 112 26.14 -6.09 10.65
CA VAL A 112 24.81 -6.50 11.11
C VAL A 112 24.52 -7.98 10.90
N GLY A 113 25.42 -8.74 10.27
CA GLY A 113 25.25 -10.18 10.02
C GLY A 113 24.20 -10.49 8.95
N GLU A 114 23.82 -9.52 8.13
CA GLU A 114 22.77 -9.65 7.13
C GLU A 114 23.24 -9.11 5.78
N SER A 115 22.53 -9.47 4.72
CA SER A 115 22.70 -8.95 3.36
C SER A 115 21.46 -8.16 2.93
N VAL A 116 21.52 -7.59 1.74
CA VAL A 116 20.35 -7.03 1.07
C VAL A 116 20.21 -7.66 -0.32
N TRP A 117 19.00 -7.65 -0.85
CA TRP A 117 18.70 -8.20 -2.16
C TRP A 117 18.34 -7.08 -3.13
N LEU A 118 19.01 -7.02 -4.27
CA LEU A 118 18.56 -6.21 -5.40
C LEU A 118 17.46 -6.99 -6.12
N TYR A 119 16.24 -6.58 -5.88
CA TYR A 119 15.03 -7.16 -6.49
C TYR A 119 14.03 -6.05 -6.71
N PRO A 120 13.59 -5.77 -7.95
CA PRO A 120 12.72 -4.64 -8.26
C PRO A 120 11.45 -4.64 -7.41
N GLN A 121 11.05 -3.47 -6.89
CA GLN A 121 9.78 -3.36 -6.15
C GLN A 121 8.57 -3.77 -7.00
N THR A 122 8.65 -3.60 -8.32
CA THR A 122 7.65 -4.07 -9.28
C THR A 122 7.52 -5.58 -9.23
N ASP A 123 8.63 -6.32 -9.16
CA ASP A 123 8.62 -7.77 -9.07
C ASP A 123 8.07 -8.25 -7.73
N VAL A 124 8.40 -7.58 -6.63
CA VAL A 124 7.78 -7.83 -5.32
C VAL A 124 6.26 -7.64 -5.39
N PHE A 125 5.79 -6.58 -6.07
CA PHE A 125 4.37 -6.35 -6.25
C PHE A 125 3.71 -7.46 -7.06
N ILE A 126 4.29 -7.87 -8.18
CA ILE A 126 3.78 -8.96 -9.03
C ILE A 126 3.66 -10.24 -8.22
N ASP A 127 4.72 -10.63 -7.51
CA ASP A 127 4.73 -11.83 -6.68
C ASP A 127 3.62 -11.82 -5.62
N LEU A 128 3.42 -10.69 -4.95
CA LEU A 128 2.38 -10.53 -3.94
C LEU A 128 0.97 -10.53 -4.54
N ALA A 129 0.78 -9.86 -5.68
CA ALA A 129 -0.51 -9.82 -6.37
C ALA A 129 -0.91 -11.21 -6.87
N ASP A 130 0.05 -11.96 -7.44
CA ASP A 130 -0.16 -13.33 -7.89
C ASP A 130 -0.45 -14.28 -6.73
N ALA A 131 0.27 -14.15 -5.62
CA ALA A 131 0.02 -14.92 -4.41
C ALA A 131 -1.40 -14.65 -3.87
N ARG A 132 -1.81 -13.38 -3.81
CA ARG A 132 -3.16 -13.02 -3.36
C ARG A 132 -4.24 -13.58 -4.28
N ALA A 133 -4.05 -13.50 -5.59
CA ALA A 133 -4.98 -14.08 -6.57
C ALA A 133 -5.04 -15.62 -6.46
N ARG A 134 -3.89 -16.28 -6.37
CA ARG A 134 -3.78 -17.73 -6.18
C ARG A 134 -4.52 -18.22 -4.94
N ASP A 135 -4.40 -17.47 -3.84
CA ASP A 135 -4.95 -17.83 -2.54
C ASP A 135 -6.40 -17.31 -2.33
N GLY A 136 -7.03 -16.78 -3.39
CA GLY A 136 -8.42 -16.34 -3.38
C GLY A 136 -8.65 -15.02 -2.64
N GLY A 137 -7.59 -14.22 -2.43
CA GLY A 137 -7.70 -12.93 -1.76
C GLY A 137 -8.32 -11.85 -2.63
N THR A 138 -9.23 -11.05 -2.06
CA THR A 138 -9.92 -9.99 -2.77
C THR A 138 -9.08 -8.72 -2.84
N VAL A 139 -8.80 -8.25 -4.07
CA VAL A 139 -8.14 -6.98 -4.35
C VAL A 139 -8.89 -6.26 -5.47
N HIS A 140 -9.30 -5.03 -5.23
CA HIS A 140 -9.90 -4.17 -6.26
C HIS A 140 -8.86 -3.17 -6.73
N PHE A 141 -8.42 -3.31 -7.98
CA PHE A 141 -7.54 -2.37 -8.65
C PHE A 141 -8.32 -1.39 -9.53
N GLY A 142 -7.75 -0.21 -9.79
CA GLY A 142 -8.36 0.82 -10.64
C GLY A 142 -9.60 1.45 -10.03
N VAL A 143 -9.69 1.50 -8.70
CA VAL A 143 -10.85 2.10 -8.02
C VAL A 143 -10.82 3.62 -8.08
N ARG A 144 -11.99 4.23 -7.96
CA ARG A 144 -12.18 5.68 -7.99
C ARG A 144 -13.04 6.11 -6.80
N ASP A 145 -13.07 7.41 -6.54
CA ASP A 145 -13.96 8.03 -5.55
C ASP A 145 -13.84 7.38 -4.17
N THR A 146 -12.59 7.02 -3.78
CA THR A 146 -12.33 6.34 -2.51
C THR A 146 -12.54 7.31 -1.34
N GLU A 147 -13.38 6.89 -0.40
CA GLU A 147 -13.68 7.60 0.84
C GLU A 147 -13.55 6.65 2.03
N VAL A 148 -12.99 7.14 3.13
CA VAL A 148 -12.98 6.44 4.42
C VAL A 148 -13.84 7.24 5.38
N VAL A 149 -14.84 6.62 5.99
CA VAL A 149 -15.81 7.26 6.86
C VAL A 149 -15.84 6.54 8.21
N GLY A 150 -15.98 7.33 9.28
CA GLY A 150 -16.06 6.76 10.63
C GLY A 150 -14.75 6.15 11.13
N GLU A 151 -13.61 6.71 10.73
CA GLU A 151 -12.25 6.26 11.07
C GLU A 151 -11.98 6.19 12.57
N THR A 152 -12.75 6.94 13.37
CA THR A 152 -12.67 6.94 14.84
C THR A 152 -13.72 6.07 15.52
N THR A 153 -14.54 5.36 14.76
CA THR A 153 -15.59 4.47 15.27
C THR A 153 -15.13 3.03 15.34
N GLU A 154 -15.91 2.16 15.99
CA GLU A 154 -15.65 0.72 16.03
C GLU A 154 -15.89 0.01 14.68
N ARG A 155 -16.53 0.68 13.72
CA ARG A 155 -16.89 0.14 12.41
C ARG A 155 -16.64 1.16 11.30
N PRO A 156 -15.37 1.44 10.99
CA PRO A 156 -15.04 2.29 9.86
C PRO A 156 -15.50 1.67 8.54
N ILE A 157 -15.77 2.54 7.59
CA ILE A 157 -16.31 2.17 6.28
C ILE A 157 -15.37 2.71 5.20
N VAL A 158 -15.06 1.88 4.21
CA VAL A 158 -14.38 2.31 2.98
C VAL A 158 -15.38 2.23 1.82
N ARG A 159 -15.63 3.34 1.14
CA ARG A 159 -16.46 3.42 -0.04
C ARG A 159 -15.61 3.69 -1.27
N PHE A 160 -15.96 3.10 -2.39
CA PHE A 160 -15.28 3.34 -3.67
C PHE A 160 -16.15 2.93 -4.85
N THR A 161 -15.78 3.40 -6.03
CA THR A 161 -16.33 2.94 -7.30
C THR A 161 -15.31 2.01 -7.95
N ALA A 162 -15.67 0.76 -8.23
CA ALA A 162 -14.82 -0.19 -8.91
C ALA A 162 -14.61 0.18 -10.39
N ALA A 163 -13.66 -0.47 -11.05
CA ALA A 163 -13.32 -0.21 -12.45
C ALA A 163 -14.51 -0.41 -13.41
N ASP A 164 -15.42 -1.32 -13.10
CA ASP A 164 -16.65 -1.60 -13.87
C ASP A 164 -17.78 -0.60 -13.59
N GLY A 165 -17.58 0.34 -12.68
CA GLY A 165 -18.57 1.34 -12.27
C GLY A 165 -19.43 0.95 -11.08
N THR A 166 -19.31 -0.27 -10.56
CA THR A 166 -20.04 -0.74 -9.36
C THR A 166 -19.59 0.03 -8.12
N ARG A 167 -20.53 0.45 -7.29
CA ARG A 167 -20.25 1.15 -6.04
C ARG A 167 -20.20 0.18 -4.88
N HIS A 168 -19.08 0.18 -4.19
CA HIS A 168 -18.81 -0.71 -3.07
C HIS A 168 -18.73 0.03 -1.75
N GLU A 169 -19.21 -0.64 -0.70
CA GLU A 169 -18.99 -0.28 0.69
C GLU A 169 -18.36 -1.46 1.42
N ILE A 170 -17.16 -1.26 1.97
CA ILE A 170 -16.50 -2.22 2.85
C ILE A 170 -16.69 -1.75 4.28
N ARG A 171 -17.39 -2.56 5.09
CA ARG A 171 -17.50 -2.37 6.54
C ARG A 171 -16.42 -3.20 7.22
N ALA A 172 -15.54 -2.53 7.93
CA ALA A 172 -14.40 -3.19 8.54
C ALA A 172 -14.34 -2.92 10.05
N ARG A 173 -13.61 -3.77 10.77
CA ARG A 173 -13.22 -3.48 12.14
C ARG A 173 -11.98 -2.57 12.19
N TYR A 174 -11.11 -2.73 11.20
CA TYR A 174 -9.91 -1.92 11.05
C TYR A 174 -9.76 -1.48 9.59
N VAL A 175 -9.34 -0.24 9.40
CA VAL A 175 -8.90 0.28 8.10
C VAL A 175 -7.41 0.59 8.20
N VAL A 176 -6.62 0.04 7.28
CA VAL A 176 -5.18 0.27 7.21
C VAL A 176 -4.86 1.07 5.97
N GLY A 177 -4.28 2.27 6.17
CA GLY A 177 -3.77 3.11 5.09
C GLY A 177 -2.36 2.70 4.69
N SER A 178 -2.19 2.19 3.48
CA SER A 178 -0.90 1.88 2.83
C SER A 178 -0.81 2.51 1.42
N ASP A 179 -1.50 3.62 1.26
CA ASP A 179 -1.76 4.35 0.01
C ASP A 179 -0.64 5.35 -0.36
N GLY A 180 0.53 5.21 0.24
CA GLY A 180 1.78 5.84 -0.15
C GLY A 180 1.87 7.34 0.21
N SER A 181 2.73 8.06 -0.52
CA SER A 181 3.08 9.45 -0.21
C SER A 181 1.93 10.45 -0.42
N ARG A 182 0.98 10.13 -1.28
CA ARG A 182 -0.23 10.94 -1.56
C ARG A 182 -1.46 10.42 -0.83
N SER A 183 -1.24 9.83 0.32
CA SER A 183 -2.23 9.14 1.15
C SER A 183 -3.44 10.01 1.48
N ILE A 184 -4.63 9.47 1.20
CA ILE A 184 -5.89 10.00 1.74
C ILE A 184 -6.03 9.62 3.21
N CYS A 185 -5.60 8.41 3.59
CA CYS A 185 -5.69 7.92 4.97
C CYS A 185 -4.84 8.74 5.95
N ARG A 186 -3.65 9.21 5.53
CA ARG A 186 -2.84 10.11 6.36
C ARG A 186 -3.58 11.39 6.75
N ASN A 187 -4.45 11.88 5.88
CA ASN A 187 -5.21 13.11 6.13
C ASN A 187 -6.32 12.92 7.16
N LEU A 188 -6.71 11.67 7.43
CA LEU A 188 -7.69 11.31 8.46
C LEU A 188 -7.08 11.31 9.87
N VAL A 189 -5.76 11.20 9.98
CA VAL A 189 -5.08 11.31 11.27
C VAL A 189 -5.24 12.75 11.78
N PRO A 190 -5.73 12.98 13.01
CA PRO A 190 -5.92 14.30 13.59
C PRO A 190 -4.65 15.17 13.48
N ALA A 191 -4.84 16.47 13.21
CA ALA A 191 -3.72 17.38 12.94
C ALA A 191 -2.76 17.52 14.13
N ASP A 192 -3.24 17.40 15.35
CA ASP A 192 -2.48 17.41 16.59
C ASP A 192 -1.63 16.13 16.80
N GLN A 193 -1.97 15.04 16.10
CA GLN A 193 -1.23 13.79 16.10
C GLN A 193 -0.30 13.62 14.88
N ARG A 194 -0.26 14.61 13.99
CA ARG A 194 0.60 14.62 12.80
C ARG A 194 1.69 15.66 12.92
N THR A 195 2.94 15.24 12.72
CA THR A 195 4.05 16.16 12.50
C THR A 195 4.51 16.02 11.05
N GLN A 196 4.56 17.13 10.34
CA GLN A 196 5.10 17.19 8.99
C GLN A 196 6.38 18.00 8.99
N PHE A 197 7.46 17.42 8.49
CA PHE A 197 8.71 18.09 8.22
C PHE A 197 8.87 18.26 6.71
N PHE A 198 9.11 19.46 6.27
CA PHE A 198 9.43 19.78 4.88
C PHE A 198 10.75 20.53 4.81
N ARG A 199 11.63 20.12 3.92
CA ARG A 199 12.88 20.82 3.61
C ARG A 199 13.09 20.85 2.11
N GLU A 200 13.24 22.05 1.58
CA GLU A 200 13.61 22.28 0.19
C GLU A 200 15.13 22.41 0.07
N TYR A 201 15.71 21.76 -0.92
CA TYR A 201 17.13 21.88 -1.25
C TYR A 201 17.26 22.60 -2.58
N PRO A 202 18.11 23.63 -2.68
CA PRO A 202 18.22 24.49 -3.87
C PRO A 202 19.12 23.88 -4.95
N PHE A 203 18.86 22.62 -5.37
CA PHE A 203 19.55 21.96 -6.49
C PHE A 203 18.63 20.99 -7.23
#